data_1e510edd4d2421401dbd74cd0509f146
#
_entry.id   1e510edd4d2421401dbd74cd0509f146
#
_cell.length_a   1.000
_cell.length_b   1.000
_cell.length_c   1.000
_cell.angle_alpha   90.00
_cell.angle_beta   90.00
_cell.angle_gamma   90.00
#
_symmetry.space_group_name_H-M   'P 1'
#
loop_
_entity.id
_entity.type
_entity.pdbx_description
1 polymer ?
#
loop_
_entity_poly.entity_id
_entity_poly.type
_entity_poly.pdbx_seq_one_letter_code
_entity_poly.pdbx_strand_id
1 'polypeptide(L)'
;MEQFVHSAWSMIPFGLMLLTIAVAPLIAEHWWESNRHKLTVALFLGVPTAICLIVGGMLHDLEHQIFGDYIPFIILLLALYVITGGIHLSGDIKAKPWVNTTFLALGWVLASIMGTTGAAMLLIRPVLTTNQQREHKVHTVLFFIALCANCGGLLTPLGDPPLFMLFLRGAEFTWFASMWAPWLLTGGLLLAIYFALDTYYYNKEHWTAISADHREHTPLRIYGKLNFLYLVGVVLTVAFVNAGVIPQMGEEHAPMWIKYLREIILVSLTLLSFYTTKKKVRFELNKFSWAPIVEVAVLFFGIFTTMTPALAYLNANAASLGLDATWQFYYSTGLLSSFLDNTPTAVAFHSVAAGLTPDQMAAFGGNLVAGVPEVLLQAICLGAVFFGAMTYIGNGPNFMVKAIAEESGIKMPSFFGYMFRFSLIVLLPVYILVQLIFL
;
A
#
# COMPACT_ATOMS: atom_id res chain seq x y z
N MET A 1 -14.25 -15.21 -29.91
CA MET A 1 -13.93 -14.90 -28.52
C MET A 1 -12.46 -14.51 -28.32
N GLU A 2 -11.51 -15.11 -29.06
CA GLU A 2 -10.14 -14.57 -29.12
C GLU A 2 -10.10 -13.07 -29.48
N GLN A 3 -10.99 -12.61 -30.38
CA GLN A 3 -11.12 -11.20 -30.70
C GLN A 3 -11.57 -10.31 -29.51
N PHE A 4 -12.23 -10.86 -28.49
CA PHE A 4 -12.66 -10.08 -27.31
C PHE A 4 -11.48 -9.73 -26.42
N VAL A 5 -10.58 -10.67 -26.19
CA VAL A 5 -9.41 -10.47 -25.29
C VAL A 5 -8.42 -9.46 -25.86
N HIS A 6 -8.33 -9.37 -27.19
CA HIS A 6 -7.50 -8.40 -27.91
C HIS A 6 -8.22 -7.07 -28.21
N SER A 7 -9.44 -6.90 -27.73
CA SER A 7 -10.22 -5.67 -27.93
C SER A 7 -10.23 -4.80 -26.67
N ALA A 8 -10.34 -3.47 -26.84
CA ALA A 8 -10.47 -2.54 -25.74
C ALA A 8 -11.66 -2.85 -24.78
N TRP A 9 -12.67 -3.58 -25.26
CA TRP A 9 -13.79 -4.03 -24.43
C TRP A 9 -13.41 -4.97 -23.30
N SER A 10 -12.29 -5.67 -23.41
CA SER A 10 -11.74 -6.55 -22.38
C SER A 10 -11.31 -5.80 -21.12
N MET A 11 -11.03 -4.49 -21.22
CA MET A 11 -10.68 -3.62 -20.08
C MET A 11 -11.90 -3.19 -19.24
N ILE A 12 -13.12 -3.30 -19.78
CA ILE A 12 -14.33 -2.79 -19.11
C ILE A 12 -14.57 -3.45 -17.75
N PRO A 13 -14.51 -4.78 -17.57
CA PRO A 13 -14.73 -5.40 -16.26
C PRO A 13 -13.74 -4.88 -15.21
N PHE A 14 -12.48 -4.72 -15.58
CA PHE A 14 -11.44 -4.16 -14.70
C PHE A 14 -11.71 -2.69 -14.37
N GLY A 15 -12.01 -1.87 -15.38
CA GLY A 15 -12.37 -0.46 -15.18
C GLY A 15 -13.60 -0.29 -14.29
N LEU A 16 -14.64 -1.11 -14.48
CA LEU A 16 -15.84 -1.10 -13.64
C LEU A 16 -15.54 -1.56 -12.20
N MET A 17 -14.66 -2.56 -12.03
CA MET A 17 -14.23 -3.02 -10.71
C MET A 17 -13.53 -1.89 -9.94
N LEU A 18 -12.55 -1.24 -10.56
CA LEU A 18 -11.82 -0.12 -9.97
C LEU A 18 -12.73 1.09 -9.70
N LEU A 19 -13.58 1.44 -10.66
CA LEU A 19 -14.54 2.53 -10.49
C LEU A 19 -15.51 2.26 -9.33
N THR A 20 -15.99 1.02 -9.20
CA THR A 20 -16.88 0.65 -8.09
C THR A 20 -16.18 0.78 -6.74
N ILE A 21 -14.93 0.31 -6.63
CA ILE A 21 -14.14 0.44 -5.40
C ILE A 21 -13.91 1.91 -5.02
N ALA A 22 -13.67 2.78 -6.00
CA ALA A 22 -13.43 4.19 -5.77
C ALA A 22 -14.70 4.98 -5.42
N VAL A 23 -15.82 4.68 -6.08
CA VAL A 23 -17.04 5.50 -6.02
C VAL A 23 -18.05 4.99 -5.00
N ALA A 24 -18.19 3.66 -4.83
CA ALA A 24 -19.20 3.10 -3.92
C ALA A 24 -19.05 3.57 -2.47
N PRO A 25 -17.85 3.68 -1.88
CA PRO A 25 -17.70 4.25 -0.53
C PRO A 25 -18.18 5.69 -0.41
N LEU A 26 -18.16 6.46 -1.50
CA LEU A 26 -18.52 7.88 -1.50
C LEU A 26 -20.02 8.13 -1.67
N ILE A 27 -20.72 7.27 -2.42
CA ILE A 27 -22.14 7.48 -2.77
C ILE A 27 -23.09 6.49 -2.08
N ALA A 28 -22.61 5.34 -1.64
CA ALA A 28 -23.38 4.27 -1.06
C ALA A 28 -22.65 3.62 0.14
N GLU A 29 -22.15 4.45 1.07
CA GLU A 29 -21.28 4.06 2.18
C GLU A 29 -21.83 2.84 2.96
N HIS A 30 -23.07 2.93 3.48
CA HIS A 30 -23.70 1.83 4.25
C HIS A 30 -23.84 0.53 3.46
N TRP A 31 -24.10 0.61 2.15
CA TRP A 31 -24.18 -0.58 1.32
C TRP A 31 -22.79 -1.18 1.12
N TRP A 32 -21.77 -0.34 0.93
CA TRP A 32 -20.38 -0.75 0.70
C TRP A 32 -19.68 -1.28 1.95
N GLU A 33 -20.13 -0.98 3.16
CA GLU A 33 -19.57 -1.52 4.42
C GLU A 33 -19.64 -3.06 4.49
N SER A 34 -20.62 -3.68 3.82
CA SER A 34 -20.82 -5.14 3.86
C SER A 34 -19.88 -5.89 2.92
N ASN A 35 -19.06 -6.79 3.49
CA ASN A 35 -18.22 -7.69 2.70
C ASN A 35 -19.01 -8.60 1.74
N ARG A 36 -20.31 -8.85 2.02
CA ARG A 36 -21.17 -9.60 1.11
C ARG A 36 -21.44 -8.83 -0.18
N HIS A 37 -21.67 -7.53 -0.11
CA HIS A 37 -21.89 -6.69 -1.29
C HIS A 37 -20.62 -6.57 -2.11
N LYS A 38 -19.47 -6.41 -1.47
CA LYS A 38 -18.14 -6.42 -2.12
C LYS A 38 -17.90 -7.74 -2.86
N LEU A 39 -18.22 -8.88 -2.21
CA LEU A 39 -18.13 -10.19 -2.84
C LEU A 39 -19.10 -10.32 -4.03
N THR A 40 -20.32 -9.81 -3.91
CA THR A 40 -21.27 -9.83 -5.03
C THR A 40 -20.73 -9.07 -6.24
N VAL A 41 -20.16 -7.90 -6.04
CA VAL A 41 -19.53 -7.12 -7.14
C VAL A 41 -18.34 -7.87 -7.73
N ALA A 42 -17.44 -8.38 -6.87
CA ALA A 42 -16.27 -9.14 -7.30
C ALA A 42 -16.65 -10.38 -8.13
N LEU A 43 -17.68 -11.12 -7.71
CA LEU A 43 -18.17 -12.29 -8.46
C LEU A 43 -18.92 -11.88 -9.72
N PHE A 44 -19.74 -10.83 -9.67
CA PHE A 44 -20.52 -10.37 -10.82
C PHE A 44 -19.63 -9.91 -11.99
N LEU A 45 -18.52 -9.28 -11.70
CA LEU A 45 -17.54 -8.85 -12.70
C LEU A 45 -16.49 -9.95 -12.99
N GLY A 46 -16.01 -10.64 -11.96
CA GLY A 46 -14.92 -11.61 -12.08
C GLY A 46 -15.35 -12.91 -12.74
N VAL A 47 -16.51 -13.49 -12.36
CA VAL A 47 -16.93 -14.80 -12.91
C VAL A 47 -17.17 -14.76 -14.43
N PRO A 48 -17.92 -13.78 -14.99
CA PRO A 48 -18.05 -13.67 -16.44
C PRO A 48 -16.71 -13.49 -17.13
N THR A 49 -15.81 -12.67 -16.55
CA THR A 49 -14.46 -12.45 -17.10
C THR A 49 -13.65 -13.75 -17.10
N ALA A 50 -13.65 -14.51 -16.00
CA ALA A 50 -12.99 -15.81 -15.92
C ALA A 50 -13.52 -16.80 -16.96
N ILE A 51 -14.85 -16.88 -17.13
CA ILE A 51 -15.48 -17.73 -18.17
C ILE A 51 -15.00 -17.31 -19.56
N CYS A 52 -14.97 -16.00 -19.86
CA CYS A 52 -14.48 -15.49 -21.14
C CYS A 52 -13.02 -15.84 -21.38
N LEU A 53 -12.15 -15.76 -20.36
CA LEU A 53 -10.75 -16.13 -20.43
C LEU A 53 -10.58 -17.64 -20.70
N ILE A 54 -11.29 -18.50 -19.98
CA ILE A 54 -11.24 -19.94 -20.14
C ILE A 54 -11.68 -20.35 -21.57
N VAL A 55 -12.80 -19.81 -22.04
CA VAL A 55 -13.31 -20.09 -23.39
C VAL A 55 -12.43 -19.46 -24.47
N GLY A 56 -11.76 -18.34 -24.16
CA GLY A 56 -10.80 -17.66 -25.04
C GLY A 56 -9.41 -18.30 -25.12
N GLY A 57 -9.18 -19.41 -24.38
CA GLY A 57 -7.88 -20.12 -24.40
C GLY A 57 -6.80 -19.51 -23.47
N MET A 58 -7.16 -18.56 -22.60
CA MET A 58 -6.27 -17.91 -21.66
C MET A 58 -6.37 -18.48 -20.23
N LEU A 59 -6.63 -19.78 -20.10
CA LEU A 59 -6.71 -20.45 -18.81
C LEU A 59 -5.38 -20.35 -18.06
N HIS A 60 -4.25 -20.53 -18.76
CA HIS A 60 -2.92 -20.45 -18.17
C HIS A 60 -2.62 -19.07 -17.58
N ASP A 61 -3.00 -17.98 -18.27
CA ASP A 61 -2.83 -16.62 -17.76
C ASP A 61 -3.68 -16.38 -16.50
N LEU A 62 -4.92 -16.88 -16.50
CA LEU A 62 -5.80 -16.81 -15.32
C LEU A 62 -5.24 -17.64 -14.15
N GLU A 63 -4.74 -18.84 -14.39
CA GLU A 63 -4.10 -19.68 -13.37
C GLU A 63 -2.88 -18.98 -12.79
N HIS A 64 -2.00 -18.43 -13.65
CA HIS A 64 -0.84 -17.66 -13.18
C HIS A 64 -1.26 -16.46 -12.35
N GLN A 65 -2.26 -15.71 -12.77
CA GLN A 65 -2.75 -14.53 -12.05
C GLN A 65 -3.34 -14.88 -10.67
N ILE A 66 -4.03 -16.03 -10.54
CA ILE A 66 -4.62 -16.46 -9.27
C ILE A 66 -3.59 -17.16 -8.39
N PHE A 67 -2.86 -18.13 -8.91
CA PHE A 67 -1.95 -18.96 -8.12
C PHE A 67 -0.56 -18.35 -7.98
N GLY A 68 -0.07 -17.61 -8.98
CA GLY A 68 1.24 -16.96 -8.95
C GLY A 68 1.23 -15.58 -8.30
N ASP A 69 0.17 -14.79 -8.49
CA ASP A 69 0.09 -13.42 -8.02
C ASP A 69 -0.85 -13.28 -6.80
N TYR A 70 -2.16 -13.60 -6.95
CA TYR A 70 -3.16 -13.31 -5.92
C TYR A 70 -2.95 -14.10 -4.62
N ILE A 71 -2.71 -15.42 -4.67
CA ILE A 71 -2.52 -16.23 -3.45
C ILE A 71 -1.29 -15.79 -2.67
N PRO A 72 -0.09 -15.65 -3.26
CA PRO A 72 1.08 -15.12 -2.57
C PRO A 72 0.85 -13.74 -1.96
N PHE A 73 0.17 -12.86 -2.69
CA PHE A 73 -0.17 -11.52 -2.25
C PHE A 73 -1.06 -11.52 -0.99
N ILE A 74 -2.16 -12.28 -1.01
CA ILE A 74 -3.06 -12.35 0.15
C ILE A 74 -2.40 -13.00 1.35
N ILE A 75 -1.57 -14.04 1.15
CA ILE A 75 -0.83 -14.68 2.25
C ILE A 75 0.14 -13.70 2.90
N LEU A 76 0.86 -12.90 2.14
CA LEU A 76 1.73 -11.87 2.71
C LEU A 76 0.94 -10.83 3.50
N LEU A 77 -0.13 -10.28 2.93
CA LEU A 77 -0.95 -9.29 3.62
C LEU A 77 -1.56 -9.86 4.90
N LEU A 78 -2.02 -11.10 4.86
CA LEU A 78 -2.53 -11.83 6.03
C LEU A 78 -1.44 -11.94 7.10
N ALA A 79 -0.22 -12.35 6.73
CA ALA A 79 0.89 -12.49 7.66
C ALA A 79 1.24 -11.15 8.32
N LEU A 80 1.43 -10.10 7.54
CA LEU A 80 1.70 -8.76 8.07
C LEU A 80 0.56 -8.27 8.96
N TYR A 81 -0.69 -8.42 8.54
CA TYR A 81 -1.87 -7.97 9.30
C TYR A 81 -2.02 -8.68 10.64
N VAL A 82 -1.88 -10.01 10.67
CA VAL A 82 -2.03 -10.81 11.90
C VAL A 82 -0.86 -10.56 12.85
N ILE A 83 0.36 -10.51 12.35
CA ILE A 83 1.57 -10.32 13.17
C ILE A 83 1.60 -8.91 13.75
N THR A 84 1.36 -7.88 12.96
CA THR A 84 1.32 -6.48 13.43
C THR A 84 0.15 -6.23 14.36
N GLY A 85 -1.01 -6.85 14.11
CA GLY A 85 -2.17 -6.85 15.00
C GLY A 85 -1.91 -7.52 16.36
N GLY A 86 -0.80 -8.24 16.51
CA GLY A 86 -0.31 -8.81 17.79
C GLY A 86 0.61 -7.86 18.57
N ILE A 87 0.97 -6.69 18.03
CA ILE A 87 1.83 -5.69 18.69
C ILE A 87 0.96 -4.52 19.14
N HIS A 88 1.09 -4.09 20.37
CA HIS A 88 0.37 -2.92 20.91
C HIS A 88 1.34 -1.99 21.61
N LEU A 89 1.31 -0.72 21.21
CA LEU A 89 2.01 0.37 21.87
C LEU A 89 1.00 1.17 22.66
N SER A 90 1.15 1.20 23.98
CA SER A 90 0.35 2.03 24.88
C SER A 90 1.23 3.07 25.55
N GLY A 91 0.59 4.10 26.04
CA GLY A 91 1.23 5.18 26.76
C GLY A 91 0.78 6.52 26.23
N ASP A 92 1.07 7.54 27.00
CA ASP A 92 0.76 8.92 26.70
C ASP A 92 1.97 9.76 27.09
N ILE A 93 2.57 10.45 26.13
CA ILE A 93 3.75 11.29 26.32
C ILE A 93 3.41 12.72 25.89
N LYS A 94 4.13 13.69 26.41
CA LYS A 94 3.87 15.11 26.14
C LYS A 94 3.87 15.41 24.64
N ALA A 95 2.77 15.98 24.14
CA ALA A 95 2.52 16.28 22.73
C ALA A 95 3.37 17.47 22.20
N LYS A 96 4.68 17.41 22.40
CA LYS A 96 5.59 18.42 21.86
C LYS A 96 5.84 18.19 20.36
N PRO A 97 6.11 19.25 19.56
CA PRO A 97 6.34 19.12 18.13
C PRO A 97 7.42 18.11 17.75
N TRP A 98 8.53 18.09 18.49
CA TRP A 98 9.59 17.11 18.22
C TRP A 98 9.16 15.65 18.53
N VAL A 99 8.29 15.45 19.54
CA VAL A 99 7.75 14.12 19.87
C VAL A 99 6.84 13.61 18.77
N ASN A 100 5.91 14.45 18.32
CA ASN A 100 5.03 14.12 17.20
C ASN A 100 5.83 13.84 15.91
N THR A 101 6.83 14.68 15.62
CA THR A 101 7.74 14.46 14.47
C THR A 101 8.48 13.13 14.59
N THR A 102 8.90 12.74 15.80
CA THR A 102 9.55 11.44 16.04
C THR A 102 8.59 10.28 15.80
N PHE A 103 7.32 10.38 16.22
CA PHE A 103 6.32 9.36 15.91
C PHE A 103 6.12 9.20 14.41
N LEU A 104 6.00 10.30 13.67
CA LEU A 104 5.86 10.29 12.22
C LEU A 104 7.10 9.71 11.54
N ALA A 105 8.30 10.09 11.98
CA ALA A 105 9.56 9.58 11.45
C ALA A 105 9.71 8.07 11.72
N LEU A 106 9.36 7.60 12.92
CA LEU A 106 9.35 6.17 13.24
C LEU A 106 8.35 5.42 12.36
N GLY A 107 7.13 5.94 12.19
CA GLY A 107 6.12 5.33 11.33
C GLY A 107 6.54 5.28 9.87
N TRP A 108 7.17 6.35 9.37
CA TRP A 108 7.73 6.43 8.04
C TRP A 108 8.82 5.35 7.79
N VAL A 109 9.73 5.14 8.74
CA VAL A 109 10.75 4.08 8.64
C VAL A 109 10.14 2.68 8.78
N LEU A 110 9.26 2.49 9.77
CA LEU A 110 8.64 1.19 10.05
C LEU A 110 7.74 0.72 8.90
N ALA A 111 7.14 1.63 8.15
CA ALA A 111 6.28 1.30 7.02
C ALA A 111 6.99 0.43 5.98
N SER A 112 8.28 0.67 5.70
CA SER A 112 9.06 -0.18 4.80
C SER A 112 9.34 -1.59 5.34
N ILE A 113 9.20 -1.83 6.66
CA ILE A 113 9.56 -3.10 7.31
C ILE A 113 8.32 -3.96 7.59
N MET A 114 7.25 -3.33 8.06
CA MET A 114 6.04 -4.02 8.52
C MET A 114 4.77 -3.67 7.70
N GLY A 115 4.99 -3.00 6.58
CA GLY A 115 3.93 -2.51 5.70
C GLY A 115 3.28 -1.22 6.19
N THR A 116 2.78 -0.43 5.26
CA THR A 116 2.07 0.83 5.54
C THR A 116 0.88 0.62 6.46
N THR A 117 0.08 -0.42 6.25
CA THR A 117 -1.05 -0.78 7.13
C THR A 117 -0.57 -1.15 8.53
N GLY A 118 0.50 -1.95 8.65
CA GLY A 118 1.04 -2.39 9.94
C GLY A 118 1.59 -1.22 10.76
N ALA A 119 2.38 -0.35 10.15
CA ALA A 119 2.92 0.84 10.80
C ALA A 119 1.81 1.82 11.21
N ALA A 120 0.80 2.01 10.35
CA ALA A 120 -0.34 2.86 10.64
C ALA A 120 -1.16 2.32 11.82
N MET A 121 -1.49 1.04 11.86
CA MET A 121 -2.22 0.42 12.98
C MET A 121 -1.47 0.49 14.30
N LEU A 122 -0.14 0.30 14.27
CA LEU A 122 0.70 0.33 15.46
C LEU A 122 0.75 1.74 16.09
N LEU A 123 0.86 2.79 15.26
CA LEU A 123 1.23 4.12 15.73
C LEU A 123 0.07 5.12 15.78
N ILE A 124 -1.02 4.91 15.03
CA ILE A 124 -2.12 5.89 15.00
C ILE A 124 -2.73 6.12 16.37
N ARG A 125 -3.03 5.05 17.14
CA ARG A 125 -3.64 5.18 18.46
C ARG A 125 -2.73 5.90 19.48
N PRO A 126 -1.44 5.55 19.64
CA PRO A 126 -0.49 6.32 20.45
C PRO A 126 -0.39 7.78 20.03
N VAL A 127 -0.33 8.08 18.73
CA VAL A 127 -0.30 9.46 18.22
C VAL A 127 -1.57 10.23 18.64
N LEU A 128 -2.74 9.62 18.49
CA LEU A 128 -4.01 10.25 18.89
C LEU A 128 -4.11 10.46 20.39
N THR A 129 -3.69 9.46 21.21
CA THR A 129 -3.69 9.56 22.67
C THR A 129 -2.75 10.66 23.14
N THR A 130 -1.50 10.68 22.61
CA THR A 130 -0.51 11.73 22.92
C THR A 130 -1.03 13.13 22.60
N ASN A 131 -1.85 13.29 21.56
CA ASN A 131 -2.42 14.58 21.17
C ASN A 131 -3.85 14.81 21.66
N GLN A 132 -4.34 14.04 22.64
CA GLN A 132 -5.73 14.11 23.07
C GLN A 132 -6.10 15.51 23.60
N GLN A 133 -5.22 16.13 24.36
CA GLN A 133 -5.44 17.43 25.00
C GLN A 133 -5.25 18.61 24.03
N ARG A 134 -4.61 18.42 22.88
CA ARG A 134 -4.38 19.48 21.88
C ARG A 134 -5.66 19.83 21.14
N GLU A 135 -5.86 21.10 20.87
CA GLU A 135 -6.96 21.62 20.03
C GLU A 135 -6.63 21.45 18.55
N HIS A 136 -5.38 21.77 18.17
CA HIS A 136 -4.90 21.73 16.79
C HIS A 136 -4.12 20.44 16.51
N LYS A 137 -4.81 19.39 16.04
CA LYS A 137 -4.22 18.05 15.81
C LYS A 137 -4.55 17.41 14.44
N VAL A 138 -5.42 18.04 13.64
CA VAL A 138 -5.81 17.51 12.33
C VAL A 138 -4.61 17.33 11.41
N HIS A 139 -3.70 18.33 11.35
CA HIS A 139 -2.51 18.27 10.52
C HIS A 139 -1.60 17.06 10.86
N THR A 140 -1.52 16.66 12.14
CA THR A 140 -0.77 15.47 12.53
C THR A 140 -1.29 14.21 11.85
N VAL A 141 -2.63 14.06 11.76
CA VAL A 141 -3.25 12.92 11.09
C VAL A 141 -3.02 12.99 9.57
N LEU A 142 -3.07 14.18 8.96
CA LEU A 142 -2.83 14.37 7.54
C LEU A 142 -1.40 13.94 7.16
N PHE A 143 -0.40 14.41 7.89
CA PHE A 143 0.99 14.01 7.68
C PHE A 143 1.27 12.57 8.05
N PHE A 144 0.54 12.01 9.01
CA PHE A 144 0.61 10.59 9.33
C PHE A 144 0.14 9.72 8.15
N ILE A 145 -0.95 10.11 7.47
CA ILE A 145 -1.41 9.45 6.25
C ILE A 145 -0.31 9.53 5.17
N ALA A 146 0.25 10.70 4.93
CA ALA A 146 1.26 10.88 3.91
C ALA A 146 2.54 10.06 4.18
N LEU A 147 3.07 10.13 5.40
CA LEU A 147 4.35 9.51 5.78
C LEU A 147 4.20 8.02 6.10
N CYS A 148 3.32 7.67 7.07
CA CYS A 148 3.26 6.32 7.60
C CYS A 148 2.42 5.39 6.74
N ALA A 149 1.33 5.89 6.17
CA ALA A 149 0.41 5.07 5.39
C ALA A 149 0.73 5.02 3.88
N ASN A 150 1.74 5.76 3.41
CA ASN A 150 2.14 5.79 1.99
C ASN A 150 3.65 5.91 1.81
N CYS A 151 4.23 7.12 1.81
CA CYS A 151 5.62 7.38 1.40
C CYS A 151 6.65 6.52 2.14
N GLY A 152 6.36 6.12 3.37
CA GLY A 152 7.25 5.27 4.17
C GLY A 152 7.43 3.85 3.59
N GLY A 153 6.47 3.34 2.84
CA GLY A 153 6.47 1.98 2.33
C GLY A 153 7.42 1.70 1.15
N LEU A 154 8.20 2.65 0.68
CA LEU A 154 8.89 2.55 -0.62
C LEU A 154 10.09 1.60 -0.67
N LEU A 155 10.81 1.35 0.45
CA LEU A 155 12.15 0.76 0.41
C LEU A 155 12.20 -0.77 0.36
N THR A 156 11.09 -1.46 0.52
CA THR A 156 11.05 -2.93 0.43
C THR A 156 9.73 -3.41 -0.20
N PRO A 157 9.71 -4.63 -0.75
CA PRO A 157 8.46 -5.23 -1.23
C PRO A 157 7.37 -5.37 -0.15
N LEU A 158 7.76 -5.39 1.12
CA LEU A 158 6.84 -5.51 2.25
C LEU A 158 6.17 -4.19 2.61
N GLY A 159 6.76 -3.07 2.17
CA GLY A 159 6.34 -1.75 2.57
C GLY A 159 4.97 -1.35 2.05
N ASP A 160 4.73 -1.59 0.77
CA ASP A 160 3.43 -1.28 0.16
C ASP A 160 3.05 -2.36 -0.87
N PRO A 161 1.78 -2.77 -0.95
CA PRO A 161 1.29 -3.83 -1.82
C PRO A 161 1.76 -3.78 -3.29
N PRO A 162 1.82 -2.63 -3.98
CA PRO A 162 2.31 -2.59 -5.36
C PRO A 162 3.75 -3.07 -5.51
N LEU A 163 4.60 -2.79 -4.52
CA LEU A 163 6.00 -3.19 -4.57
C LEU A 163 6.16 -4.70 -4.46
N PHE A 164 5.33 -5.36 -3.65
CA PHE A 164 5.31 -6.81 -3.59
C PHE A 164 4.88 -7.45 -4.92
N MET A 165 3.91 -6.85 -5.61
CA MET A 165 3.52 -7.32 -6.94
C MET A 165 4.65 -7.17 -7.96
N LEU A 166 5.40 -6.09 -7.92
CA LEU A 166 6.55 -5.89 -8.78
C LEU A 166 7.72 -6.84 -8.42
N PHE A 167 7.88 -7.17 -7.13
CA PHE A 167 8.78 -8.22 -6.67
C PHE A 167 8.38 -9.60 -7.22
N LEU A 168 7.09 -9.98 -7.20
CA LEU A 168 6.61 -11.22 -7.82
C LEU A 168 6.87 -11.25 -9.34
N ARG A 169 6.95 -10.10 -9.99
CA ARG A 169 7.26 -9.95 -11.41
C ARG A 169 8.75 -9.93 -11.73
N GLY A 170 9.61 -10.14 -10.73
CA GLY A 170 11.04 -10.33 -10.89
C GLY A 170 11.93 -9.17 -10.47
N ALA A 171 11.41 -8.12 -9.84
CA ALA A 171 12.26 -7.15 -9.18
C ALA A 171 12.92 -7.78 -7.96
N GLU A 172 14.22 -7.61 -7.79
CA GLU A 172 14.94 -8.14 -6.63
C GLU A 172 14.53 -7.43 -5.33
N PHE A 173 14.53 -8.17 -4.20
CA PHE A 173 14.18 -7.61 -2.88
C PHE A 173 15.02 -6.37 -2.55
N THR A 174 16.33 -6.42 -2.80
CA THR A 174 17.27 -5.35 -2.51
C THR A 174 17.18 -4.18 -3.46
N TRP A 175 16.65 -4.38 -4.67
CA TRP A 175 16.49 -3.32 -5.65
C TRP A 175 15.63 -2.16 -5.15
N PHE A 176 14.58 -2.42 -4.39
CA PHE A 176 13.71 -1.37 -3.85
C PHE A 176 14.46 -0.40 -2.93
N ALA A 177 15.51 -0.87 -2.26
CA ALA A 177 16.37 -0.01 -1.44
C ALA A 177 17.17 1.01 -2.28
N SER A 178 17.33 0.83 -3.60
CA SER A 178 17.95 1.83 -4.48
C SER A 178 17.18 3.14 -4.50
N MET A 179 15.89 3.12 -4.19
CA MET A 179 15.02 4.31 -4.10
C MET A 179 15.16 5.08 -2.77
N TRP A 180 16.24 4.83 -2.00
CA TRP A 180 16.48 5.51 -0.72
C TRP A 180 16.57 7.04 -0.85
N ALA A 181 17.11 7.55 -1.95
CA ALA A 181 17.31 8.99 -2.14
C ALA A 181 15.97 9.74 -2.36
N PRO A 182 15.09 9.36 -3.31
CA PRO A 182 13.75 9.96 -3.40
C PRO A 182 12.90 9.73 -2.16
N TRP A 183 13.04 8.58 -1.48
CA TRP A 183 12.38 8.30 -0.21
C TRP A 183 12.83 9.27 0.88
N LEU A 184 14.15 9.45 1.05
CA LEU A 184 14.71 10.35 2.05
C LEU A 184 14.36 11.82 1.79
N LEU A 185 14.41 12.26 0.53
CA LEU A 185 14.01 13.62 0.16
C LEU A 185 12.53 13.87 0.51
N THR A 186 11.66 12.98 0.09
CA THR A 186 10.20 13.10 0.33
C THR A 186 9.89 13.11 1.82
N GLY A 187 10.35 12.08 2.54
CA GLY A 187 10.10 11.97 3.98
C GLY A 187 10.73 13.11 4.78
N GLY A 188 11.97 13.48 4.45
CA GLY A 188 12.67 14.58 5.11
C GLY A 188 11.98 15.93 4.91
N LEU A 189 11.54 16.25 3.70
CA LEU A 189 10.79 17.48 3.43
C LEU A 189 9.43 17.48 4.13
N LEU A 190 8.68 16.39 4.06
CA LEU A 190 7.39 16.30 4.74
C LEU A 190 7.53 16.40 6.26
N LEU A 191 8.55 15.76 6.86
CA LEU A 191 8.83 15.89 8.29
C LEU A 191 9.26 17.31 8.67
N ALA A 192 10.05 18.00 7.85
CA ALA A 192 10.44 19.38 8.09
C ALA A 192 9.24 20.35 8.01
N ILE A 193 8.40 20.19 6.99
CA ILE A 193 7.15 20.96 6.84
C ILE A 193 6.22 20.68 8.03
N TYR A 194 6.08 19.42 8.40
CA TYR A 194 5.27 19.03 9.56
C TYR A 194 5.78 19.67 10.85
N PHE A 195 7.08 19.57 11.13
CA PHE A 195 7.67 20.13 12.35
C PHE A 195 7.45 21.64 12.45
N ALA A 196 7.64 22.36 11.34
CA ALA A 196 7.38 23.80 11.30
C ALA A 196 5.91 24.13 11.55
N LEU A 197 5.00 23.39 10.91
CA LEU A 197 3.56 23.57 11.06
C LEU A 197 3.07 23.19 12.46
N ASP A 198 3.53 22.06 13.00
CA ASP A 198 3.14 21.61 14.35
C ASP A 198 3.70 22.55 15.43
N THR A 199 4.91 23.11 15.24
CA THR A 199 5.47 24.14 16.11
C THR A 199 4.62 25.43 16.10
N TYR A 200 4.18 25.84 14.90
CA TYR A 200 3.30 27.01 14.76
C TYR A 200 1.95 26.80 15.48
N TYR A 201 1.33 25.65 15.34
CA TYR A 201 0.06 25.33 16.02
C TYR A 201 0.27 25.11 17.53
N TYR A 202 1.37 24.48 17.96
CA TYR A 202 1.71 24.30 19.37
C TYR A 202 1.81 25.65 20.10
N ASN A 203 2.41 26.65 19.47
CA ASN A 203 2.52 28.00 20.05
C ASN A 203 1.16 28.75 20.11
N LYS A 204 0.13 28.24 19.44
CA LYS A 204 -1.25 28.78 19.49
C LYS A 204 -2.16 28.02 20.46
N GLU A 205 -1.72 26.89 21.01
CA GLU A 205 -2.50 26.11 21.97
C GLU A 205 -2.77 26.92 23.24
N HIS A 206 -3.95 26.77 23.80
CA HIS A 206 -4.27 27.37 25.08
C HIS A 206 -3.41 26.79 26.21
N TRP A 207 -3.00 27.64 27.14
CA TRP A 207 -2.22 27.21 28.30
C TRP A 207 -2.88 26.05 29.08
N THR A 208 -4.20 26.02 29.17
CA THR A 208 -4.96 24.94 29.82
C THR A 208 -4.73 23.58 29.16
N ALA A 209 -4.70 23.52 27.82
CA ALA A 209 -4.45 22.31 27.06
C ALA A 209 -3.00 21.80 27.29
N ILE A 210 -2.02 22.69 27.23
CA ILE A 210 -0.61 22.36 27.47
C ILE A 210 -0.39 21.90 28.91
N SER A 211 -1.04 22.54 29.90
CA SER A 211 -0.91 22.17 31.30
C SER A 211 -1.59 20.83 31.64
N ALA A 212 -2.70 20.50 30.96
CA ALA A 212 -3.33 19.18 31.05
C ALA A 212 -2.44 18.09 30.50
N ASP A 213 -1.89 18.26 29.29
CA ASP A 213 -0.91 17.37 28.66
C ASP A 213 0.32 17.10 29.54
N HIS A 214 0.77 18.10 30.30
CA HIS A 214 1.90 17.94 31.21
C HIS A 214 1.58 17.16 32.49
N ARG A 215 0.32 17.05 32.89
CA ARG A 215 -0.11 16.34 34.14
C ARG A 215 -0.46 14.89 33.85
N GLU A 216 -1.09 14.62 32.73
CA GLU A 216 -1.63 13.32 32.36
C GLU A 216 -0.67 12.64 31.38
N HIS A 217 0.34 11.95 31.89
CA HIS A 217 1.22 11.17 31.03
C HIS A 217 1.50 9.80 31.63
N THR A 218 1.61 8.80 30.78
CA THR A 218 1.94 7.43 31.13
C THR A 218 3.10 6.93 30.28
N PRO A 219 4.05 6.18 30.86
CA PRO A 219 5.21 5.70 30.11
C PRO A 219 4.79 4.78 28.97
N LEU A 220 5.50 4.88 27.85
CA LEU A 220 5.30 3.99 26.71
C LEU A 220 5.59 2.54 27.10
N ARG A 221 4.66 1.64 26.76
CA ARG A 221 4.79 0.20 26.98
C ARG A 221 4.43 -0.56 25.71
N ILE A 222 5.30 -1.51 25.35
CA ILE A 222 5.09 -2.38 24.19
C ILE A 222 4.63 -3.75 24.69
N TYR A 223 3.48 -4.18 24.19
CA TYR A 223 2.94 -5.52 24.40
C TYR A 223 3.07 -6.35 23.13
N GLY A 224 3.15 -7.67 23.29
CA GLY A 224 3.28 -8.59 22.16
C GLY A 224 4.65 -8.59 21.48
N LYS A 225 5.72 -8.32 22.23
CA LYS A 225 7.11 -8.19 21.72
C LYS A 225 7.59 -9.37 20.86
N LEU A 226 7.06 -10.58 21.08
CA LEU A 226 7.41 -11.77 20.29
C LEU A 226 7.04 -11.60 18.80
N ASN A 227 6.04 -10.78 18.50
CA ASN A 227 5.63 -10.51 17.12
C ASN A 227 6.69 -9.76 16.32
N PHE A 228 7.60 -9.02 16.95
CA PHE A 228 8.75 -8.45 16.24
C PHE A 228 9.68 -9.54 15.69
N LEU A 229 9.87 -10.64 16.42
CA LEU A 229 10.64 -11.78 15.92
C LEU A 229 9.94 -12.44 14.72
N TYR A 230 8.62 -12.62 14.77
CA TYR A 230 7.85 -13.13 13.63
C TYR A 230 7.90 -12.18 12.44
N LEU A 231 7.87 -10.85 12.67
CA LEU A 231 8.02 -9.86 11.63
C LEU A 231 9.38 -9.96 10.95
N VAL A 232 10.45 -10.08 11.72
CA VAL A 232 11.80 -10.35 11.16
C VAL A 232 11.79 -11.65 10.35
N GLY A 233 11.11 -12.69 10.84
CA GLY A 233 10.91 -13.94 10.10
C GLY A 233 10.21 -13.72 8.74
N VAL A 234 9.18 -12.87 8.67
CA VAL A 234 8.51 -12.50 7.41
C VAL A 234 9.49 -11.82 6.47
N VAL A 235 10.23 -10.81 6.96
CA VAL A 235 11.23 -10.07 6.14
C VAL A 235 12.26 -11.04 5.56
N LEU A 236 12.85 -11.90 6.40
CA LEU A 236 13.85 -12.88 5.97
C LEU A 236 13.26 -13.90 4.98
N THR A 237 12.02 -14.34 5.20
CA THR A 237 11.35 -15.27 4.30
C THR A 237 11.17 -14.65 2.91
N VAL A 238 10.65 -13.42 2.81
CA VAL A 238 10.45 -12.77 1.50
C VAL A 238 11.78 -12.44 0.83
N ALA A 239 12.80 -12.03 1.61
CA ALA A 239 14.11 -11.67 1.07
C ALA A 239 14.90 -12.89 0.54
N PHE A 240 14.80 -14.05 1.21
CA PHE A 240 15.68 -15.20 0.93
C PHE A 240 14.95 -16.44 0.41
N VAL A 241 13.63 -16.52 0.50
CA VAL A 241 12.85 -17.66 -0.01
C VAL A 241 12.08 -17.22 -1.27
N ASN A 242 12.80 -17.14 -2.36
CA ASN A 242 12.29 -16.77 -3.67
C ASN A 242 13.09 -17.43 -4.79
N ALA A 243 12.62 -17.39 -6.03
CA ALA A 243 13.26 -18.04 -7.16
C ALA A 243 14.67 -17.50 -7.48
N GLY A 244 14.97 -16.25 -7.12
CA GLY A 244 16.30 -15.67 -7.31
C GLY A 244 17.36 -16.27 -6.39
N VAL A 245 16.97 -16.73 -5.18
CA VAL A 245 17.86 -17.36 -4.19
C VAL A 245 17.77 -18.90 -4.26
N ILE A 246 16.57 -19.43 -4.49
CA ILE A 246 16.28 -20.87 -4.61
C ILE A 246 15.74 -21.12 -6.03
N PRO A 247 16.61 -21.37 -7.03
CA PRO A 247 16.21 -21.51 -8.42
C PRO A 247 15.11 -22.56 -8.67
N GLN A 248 15.11 -23.62 -7.85
CA GLN A 248 14.10 -24.69 -7.95
C GLN A 248 12.65 -24.18 -7.75
N MET A 249 12.44 -23.04 -7.09
CA MET A 249 11.11 -22.45 -6.94
C MET A 249 10.55 -21.92 -8.25
N GLY A 250 11.42 -21.56 -9.22
CA GLY A 250 11.05 -21.08 -10.54
C GLY A 250 10.94 -22.18 -11.62
N GLU A 251 11.28 -23.43 -11.30
CA GLU A 251 11.23 -24.53 -12.26
C GLU A 251 9.78 -24.96 -12.54
N GLU A 252 9.44 -25.16 -13.81
CA GLU A 252 8.08 -25.53 -14.24
C GLU A 252 7.60 -26.86 -13.60
N HIS A 253 8.52 -27.82 -13.43
CA HIS A 253 8.21 -29.14 -12.87
C HIS A 253 8.55 -29.30 -11.37
N ALA A 254 8.87 -28.21 -10.68
CA ALA A 254 9.13 -28.28 -9.25
C ALA A 254 7.90 -28.77 -8.47
N PRO A 255 8.11 -29.57 -7.39
CA PRO A 255 7.04 -29.96 -6.51
C PRO A 255 6.31 -28.75 -5.93
N MET A 256 4.98 -28.84 -5.76
CA MET A 256 4.16 -27.74 -5.28
C MET A 256 4.64 -27.17 -3.94
N TRP A 257 5.13 -28.00 -3.03
CA TRP A 257 5.64 -27.53 -1.74
C TRP A 257 6.93 -26.69 -1.86
N ILE A 258 7.73 -26.88 -2.91
CA ILE A 258 8.89 -26.02 -3.20
C ILE A 258 8.42 -24.71 -3.81
N LYS A 259 7.48 -24.74 -4.77
CA LYS A 259 6.93 -23.54 -5.39
C LYS A 259 6.30 -22.59 -4.37
N TYR A 260 5.61 -23.14 -3.36
CA TYR A 260 4.93 -22.38 -2.31
C TYR A 260 5.67 -22.39 -0.96
N LEU A 261 6.98 -22.67 -0.94
CA LEU A 261 7.76 -22.72 0.30
C LEU A 261 7.69 -21.42 1.09
N ARG A 262 7.77 -20.28 0.41
CA ARG A 262 7.63 -18.96 1.01
C ARG A 262 6.26 -18.80 1.69
N GLU A 263 5.20 -19.13 1.00
CA GLU A 263 3.82 -19.04 1.48
C GLU A 263 3.58 -19.97 2.68
N ILE A 264 4.13 -21.17 2.65
CA ILE A 264 4.07 -22.14 3.78
C ILE A 264 4.73 -21.56 5.02
N ILE A 265 5.92 -20.95 4.89
CA ILE A 265 6.61 -20.31 6.01
C ILE A 265 5.82 -19.11 6.52
N LEU A 266 5.30 -18.24 5.64
CA LEU A 266 4.49 -17.09 6.01
C LEU A 266 3.23 -17.48 6.77
N VAL A 267 2.51 -18.52 6.32
CA VAL A 267 1.34 -19.06 7.02
C VAL A 267 1.74 -19.62 8.39
N SER A 268 2.86 -20.34 8.46
CA SER A 268 3.36 -20.88 9.72
C SER A 268 3.68 -19.78 10.75
N LEU A 269 4.36 -18.70 10.33
CA LEU A 269 4.63 -17.54 11.17
C LEU A 269 3.34 -16.83 11.60
N THR A 270 2.36 -16.76 10.71
CA THR A 270 1.03 -16.20 11.00
C THR A 270 0.32 -16.99 12.10
N LEU A 271 0.29 -18.31 11.97
CA LEU A 271 -0.32 -19.20 12.97
C LEU A 271 0.42 -19.13 14.32
N LEU A 272 1.75 -19.14 14.30
CA LEU A 272 2.56 -18.96 15.52
C LEU A 272 2.23 -17.63 16.20
N SER A 273 2.20 -16.53 15.46
CA SER A 273 1.79 -15.22 16.00
C SER A 273 0.38 -15.25 16.58
N PHE A 274 -0.56 -15.87 15.85
CA PHE A 274 -1.95 -15.90 16.27
C PHE A 274 -2.15 -16.64 17.60
N TYR A 275 -1.49 -17.80 17.78
CA TYR A 275 -1.66 -18.63 18.96
C TYR A 275 -0.77 -18.21 20.15
N THR A 276 0.40 -17.62 19.91
CA THR A 276 1.31 -17.20 20.99
C THR A 276 1.01 -15.82 21.55
N THR A 277 0.30 -14.97 20.79
CA THR A 277 -0.09 -13.64 21.26
C THR A 277 -1.27 -13.72 22.23
N LYS A 278 -1.16 -13.07 23.39
CA LYS A 278 -2.24 -13.02 24.38
C LYS A 278 -3.51 -12.42 23.78
N LYS A 279 -4.67 -13.08 23.98
CA LYS A 279 -5.98 -12.61 23.48
C LYS A 279 -6.28 -11.17 23.87
N LYS A 280 -5.92 -10.77 25.10
CA LYS A 280 -6.08 -9.38 25.58
C LYS A 280 -5.37 -8.37 24.66
N VAL A 281 -4.12 -8.65 24.23
CA VAL A 281 -3.39 -7.73 23.37
C VAL A 281 -4.06 -7.60 22.01
N ARG A 282 -4.43 -8.72 21.40
CA ARG A 282 -4.98 -8.77 20.05
C ARG A 282 -6.41 -8.22 20.00
N PHE A 283 -7.32 -8.73 20.82
CA PHE A 283 -8.75 -8.46 20.69
C PHE A 283 -9.25 -7.28 21.53
N GLU A 284 -8.69 -7.07 22.74
CA GLU A 284 -9.14 -5.98 23.60
C GLU A 284 -8.37 -4.67 23.30
N LEU A 285 -7.02 -4.73 23.30
CA LEU A 285 -6.19 -3.52 23.13
C LEU A 285 -6.15 -3.06 21.67
N ASN A 286 -5.91 -3.99 20.73
CA ASN A 286 -5.83 -3.67 19.29
C ASN A 286 -7.17 -3.72 18.57
N LYS A 287 -8.25 -4.21 19.23
CA LYS A 287 -9.59 -4.41 18.60
C LYS A 287 -9.50 -5.15 17.26
N PHE A 288 -8.63 -6.19 17.21
CA PHE A 288 -8.40 -6.97 16.00
C PHE A 288 -9.68 -7.62 15.51
N SER A 289 -9.96 -7.51 14.22
CA SER A 289 -11.06 -8.21 13.54
C SER A 289 -10.58 -8.77 12.22
N TRP A 290 -11.24 -9.81 11.73
CA TRP A 290 -10.94 -10.41 10.42
C TRP A 290 -11.52 -9.62 9.25
N ALA A 291 -12.45 -8.68 9.52
CA ALA A 291 -13.18 -7.98 8.48
C ALA A 291 -12.26 -7.26 7.45
N PRO A 292 -11.20 -6.53 7.84
CA PRO A 292 -10.34 -5.85 6.88
C PRO A 292 -9.60 -6.81 5.95
N ILE A 293 -9.06 -7.91 6.45
CA ILE A 293 -8.31 -8.85 5.59
C ILE A 293 -9.25 -9.65 4.68
N VAL A 294 -10.46 -9.95 5.14
CA VAL A 294 -11.50 -10.59 4.30
C VAL A 294 -11.94 -9.61 3.20
N GLU A 295 -12.12 -8.33 3.52
CA GLU A 295 -12.43 -7.29 2.55
C GLU A 295 -11.38 -7.23 1.44
N VAL A 296 -10.11 -7.13 1.83
CA VAL A 296 -8.99 -7.10 0.89
C VAL A 296 -8.98 -8.36 0.03
N ALA A 297 -9.10 -9.56 0.62
CA ALA A 297 -9.11 -10.80 -0.13
C ALA A 297 -10.24 -10.83 -1.17
N VAL A 298 -11.45 -10.42 -0.80
CA VAL A 298 -12.62 -10.42 -1.69
C VAL A 298 -12.44 -9.42 -2.84
N LEU A 299 -12.05 -8.20 -2.54
CA LEU A 299 -11.89 -7.16 -3.58
C LEU A 299 -10.74 -7.49 -4.53
N PHE A 300 -9.62 -7.93 -4.00
CA PHE A 300 -8.47 -8.27 -4.83
C PHE A 300 -8.70 -9.53 -5.67
N PHE A 301 -9.50 -10.49 -5.21
CA PHE A 301 -9.94 -11.60 -6.07
C PHE A 301 -10.66 -11.09 -7.34
N GLY A 302 -11.59 -10.14 -7.18
CA GLY A 302 -12.26 -9.50 -8.30
C GLY A 302 -11.30 -8.70 -9.19
N ILE A 303 -10.40 -7.92 -8.58
CA ILE A 303 -9.37 -7.14 -9.28
C ILE A 303 -8.48 -8.06 -10.11
N PHE A 304 -7.85 -9.07 -9.51
CA PHE A 304 -6.90 -9.96 -10.19
C PHE A 304 -7.55 -10.73 -11.34
N THR A 305 -8.79 -11.20 -11.14
CA THR A 305 -9.51 -11.90 -12.19
C THR A 305 -9.84 -10.97 -13.37
N THR A 306 -10.36 -9.77 -13.10
CA THR A 306 -10.76 -8.82 -14.15
C THR A 306 -9.57 -8.13 -14.80
N MET A 307 -8.44 -8.02 -14.10
CA MET A 307 -7.21 -7.41 -14.56
C MET A 307 -6.49 -8.24 -15.64
N THR A 308 -6.61 -9.57 -15.61
CA THR A 308 -5.90 -10.46 -16.55
C THR A 308 -6.04 -10.04 -18.02
N PRO A 309 -7.25 -9.90 -18.59
CA PRO A 309 -7.39 -9.49 -19.99
C PRO A 309 -7.00 -8.02 -20.21
N ALA A 310 -7.16 -7.16 -19.20
CA ALA A 310 -6.78 -5.76 -19.30
C ALA A 310 -5.26 -5.61 -19.41
N LEU A 311 -4.48 -6.37 -18.64
CA LEU A 311 -3.03 -6.37 -18.71
C LEU A 311 -2.52 -6.88 -20.07
N ALA A 312 -3.13 -7.95 -20.60
CA ALA A 312 -2.80 -8.47 -21.92
C ALA A 312 -3.05 -7.42 -23.01
N TYR A 313 -4.19 -6.72 -22.94
CA TYR A 313 -4.50 -5.64 -23.89
C TYR A 313 -3.53 -4.46 -23.76
N LEU A 314 -3.24 -3.99 -22.55
CA LEU A 314 -2.31 -2.88 -22.31
C LEU A 314 -0.90 -3.21 -22.78
N ASN A 315 -0.43 -4.42 -22.53
CA ASN A 315 0.87 -4.89 -23.00
C ASN A 315 0.94 -4.91 -24.53
N ALA A 316 -0.06 -5.50 -25.19
CA ALA A 316 -0.10 -5.62 -26.66
C ALA A 316 -0.21 -4.25 -27.38
N ASN A 317 -0.78 -3.23 -26.73
CA ASN A 317 -1.02 -1.92 -27.30
C ASN A 317 -0.11 -0.82 -26.72
N ALA A 318 0.86 -1.18 -25.90
CA ALA A 318 1.72 -0.24 -25.15
C ALA A 318 2.37 0.82 -26.05
N ALA A 319 2.93 0.38 -27.19
CA ALA A 319 3.60 1.26 -28.14
C ALA A 319 2.69 2.37 -28.73
N SER A 320 1.37 2.13 -28.76
CA SER A 320 0.40 3.08 -29.30
C SER A 320 -0.13 4.08 -28.26
N LEU A 321 0.18 3.90 -26.96
CA LEU A 321 -0.28 4.77 -25.89
C LEU A 321 0.44 6.12 -25.82
N GLY A 322 1.57 6.26 -26.55
CA GLY A 322 2.33 7.50 -26.61
C GLY A 322 3.03 7.86 -25.29
N LEU A 323 3.34 6.86 -24.46
CA LEU A 323 4.14 7.04 -23.24
C LEU A 323 5.62 6.85 -23.59
N ASP A 324 6.31 7.95 -23.87
CA ASP A 324 7.68 7.99 -24.38
C ASP A 324 8.66 8.71 -23.42
N ALA A 325 8.19 9.16 -22.26
CA ALA A 325 8.99 9.85 -21.27
C ALA A 325 8.72 9.33 -19.85
N THR A 326 9.74 9.31 -19.01
CA THR A 326 9.68 8.82 -17.60
C THR A 326 8.65 9.57 -16.78
N TRP A 327 8.55 10.89 -16.93
CA TRP A 327 7.59 11.72 -16.21
C TRP A 327 6.13 11.36 -16.56
N GLN A 328 5.86 10.88 -17.78
CA GLN A 328 4.52 10.43 -18.18
C GLN A 328 4.13 9.17 -17.40
N PHE A 329 5.03 8.20 -17.24
CA PHE A 329 4.80 7.02 -16.39
C PHE A 329 4.59 7.41 -14.94
N TYR A 330 5.40 8.33 -14.40
CA TYR A 330 5.28 8.81 -13.04
C TYR A 330 3.92 9.46 -12.75
N TYR A 331 3.54 10.47 -13.54
CA TYR A 331 2.29 11.19 -13.32
C TYR A 331 1.05 10.40 -13.71
N SER A 332 1.11 9.58 -14.75
CA SER A 332 -0.03 8.74 -15.14
C SER A 332 -0.30 7.67 -14.09
N THR A 333 0.76 6.99 -13.61
CA THR A 333 0.65 6.05 -12.48
C THR A 333 0.14 6.79 -11.24
N GLY A 334 0.73 7.94 -10.92
CA GLY A 334 0.36 8.73 -9.76
C GLY A 334 -1.08 9.23 -9.81
N LEU A 335 -1.53 9.75 -10.93
CA LEU A 335 -2.90 10.23 -11.10
C LEU A 335 -3.92 9.10 -10.85
N LEU A 336 -3.70 7.94 -11.44
CA LEU A 336 -4.59 6.80 -11.23
C LEU A 336 -4.50 6.29 -9.78
N SER A 337 -3.31 6.16 -9.21
CA SER A 337 -3.10 5.75 -7.81
C SER A 337 -3.73 6.71 -6.79
N SER A 338 -3.92 7.98 -7.14
CA SER A 338 -4.61 8.94 -6.28
C SER A 338 -6.07 8.59 -6.02
N PHE A 339 -6.72 7.91 -6.95
CA PHE A 339 -8.16 7.59 -6.90
C PHE A 339 -8.46 6.10 -6.90
N LEU A 340 -7.51 5.31 -7.37
CA LEU A 340 -7.58 3.86 -7.41
C LEU A 340 -6.53 3.28 -6.47
N ASP A 341 -6.67 2.02 -6.09
CA ASP A 341 -5.66 1.35 -5.27
C ASP A 341 -4.29 1.32 -5.97
N ASN A 342 -3.22 1.51 -5.19
CA ASN A 342 -1.84 1.55 -5.67
C ASN A 342 -1.45 0.29 -6.46
N THR A 343 -1.93 -0.88 -6.03
CA THR A 343 -1.51 -2.18 -6.54
C THR A 343 -1.92 -2.43 -7.99
N PRO A 344 -3.22 -2.38 -8.35
CA PRO A 344 -3.62 -2.59 -9.74
C PRO A 344 -3.05 -1.52 -10.66
N THR A 345 -2.87 -0.31 -10.16
CA THR A 345 -2.28 0.79 -10.92
C THR A 345 -0.82 0.51 -11.28
N ALA A 346 0.01 0.13 -10.32
CA ALA A 346 1.42 -0.19 -10.56
C ALA A 346 1.58 -1.37 -11.52
N VAL A 347 0.76 -2.42 -11.35
CA VAL A 347 0.76 -3.60 -12.21
C VAL A 347 0.35 -3.27 -13.64
N ALA A 348 -0.66 -2.40 -13.82
CA ALA A 348 -1.10 -1.96 -15.15
C ALA A 348 0.02 -1.19 -15.88
N PHE A 349 0.65 -0.22 -15.22
CA PHE A 349 1.75 0.54 -15.84
C PHE A 349 3.02 -0.29 -16.03
N HIS A 350 3.30 -1.26 -15.17
CA HIS A 350 4.35 -2.24 -15.43
C HIS A 350 4.06 -3.04 -16.71
N SER A 351 2.83 -3.49 -16.92
CA SER A 351 2.43 -4.20 -18.14
C SER A 351 2.55 -3.33 -19.40
N VAL A 352 2.24 -2.03 -19.29
CA VAL A 352 2.49 -1.07 -20.36
C VAL A 352 4.00 -0.95 -20.63
N ALA A 353 4.83 -0.77 -19.60
CA ALA A 353 6.27 -0.67 -19.78
C ALA A 353 6.89 -1.95 -20.38
N ALA A 354 6.39 -3.13 -20.00
CA ALA A 354 6.82 -4.41 -20.52
C ALA A 354 6.37 -4.68 -21.98
N GLY A 355 5.33 -3.99 -22.46
CA GLY A 355 4.83 -4.08 -23.83
C GLY A 355 5.46 -3.07 -24.80
N LEU A 356 6.39 -2.24 -24.34
CA LEU A 356 7.13 -1.33 -25.21
C LEU A 356 8.02 -2.12 -26.17
N THR A 357 8.23 -1.59 -27.39
CA THR A 357 9.16 -2.20 -28.34
C THR A 357 10.61 -2.13 -27.84
N PRO A 358 11.50 -3.02 -28.28
CA PRO A 358 12.92 -2.97 -27.89
C PRO A 358 13.58 -1.60 -28.14
N ASP A 359 13.23 -0.93 -29.23
CA ASP A 359 13.75 0.41 -29.55
C ASP A 359 13.23 1.48 -28.58
N GLN A 360 11.94 1.39 -28.21
CA GLN A 360 11.37 2.27 -27.20
C GLN A 360 12.00 2.03 -25.82
N MET A 361 12.19 0.77 -25.40
CA MET A 361 12.88 0.46 -24.14
C MET A 361 14.32 0.96 -24.14
N ALA A 362 15.04 0.79 -25.27
CA ALA A 362 16.41 1.27 -25.41
C ALA A 362 16.54 2.80 -25.30
N ALA A 363 15.50 3.55 -25.70
CA ALA A 363 15.48 5.00 -25.58
C ALA A 363 15.53 5.50 -24.12
N PHE A 364 15.03 4.70 -23.16
CA PHE A 364 15.13 5.00 -21.74
C PHE A 364 16.50 4.68 -21.14
N GLY A 365 17.32 3.86 -21.84
CA GLY A 365 18.66 3.46 -21.38
C GLY A 365 18.65 2.61 -20.10
N GLY A 366 19.86 2.34 -19.59
CA GLY A 366 20.04 1.65 -18.30
C GLY A 366 19.80 0.13 -18.34
N ASN A 367 19.72 -0.44 -17.13
CA ASN A 367 19.47 -1.87 -16.94
C ASN A 367 17.97 -2.19 -17.02
N LEU A 368 17.67 -3.45 -17.31
CA LEU A 368 16.31 -3.97 -17.17
C LEU A 368 16.13 -4.58 -15.78
N VAL A 369 15.03 -4.23 -15.12
CA VAL A 369 14.61 -4.80 -13.85
C VAL A 369 13.15 -5.24 -14.01
N ALA A 370 12.84 -6.47 -13.63
CA ALA A 370 11.50 -7.06 -13.85
C ALA A 370 11.03 -6.95 -15.32
N GLY A 371 11.96 -7.08 -16.28
CA GLY A 371 11.66 -7.04 -17.71
C GLY A 371 11.41 -5.65 -18.31
N VAL A 372 11.58 -4.57 -17.54
CA VAL A 372 11.37 -3.18 -17.98
C VAL A 372 12.58 -2.30 -17.67
N PRO A 373 12.78 -1.17 -18.38
CA PRO A 373 13.81 -0.20 -18.04
C PRO A 373 13.72 0.25 -16.59
N GLU A 374 14.84 0.21 -15.88
CA GLU A 374 14.91 0.51 -14.43
C GLU A 374 14.29 1.86 -14.08
N VAL A 375 14.54 2.89 -14.87
CA VAL A 375 14.00 4.24 -14.65
C VAL A 375 12.48 4.27 -14.76
N LEU A 376 11.87 3.46 -15.62
CA LEU A 376 10.41 3.34 -15.71
C LEU A 376 9.84 2.61 -14.49
N LEU A 377 10.51 1.55 -14.04
CA LEU A 377 10.09 0.83 -12.85
C LEU A 377 10.16 1.75 -11.61
N GLN A 378 11.20 2.56 -11.48
CA GLN A 378 11.30 3.58 -10.42
C GLN A 378 10.17 4.60 -10.52
N ALA A 379 9.88 5.13 -11.71
CA ALA A 379 8.79 6.08 -11.92
C ALA A 379 7.42 5.48 -11.52
N ILE A 380 7.17 4.22 -11.87
CA ILE A 380 5.95 3.50 -11.51
C ILE A 380 5.86 3.30 -9.99
N CYS A 381 6.94 2.86 -9.34
CA CYS A 381 6.97 2.68 -7.88
C CYS A 381 6.72 4.00 -7.14
N LEU A 382 7.45 5.06 -7.51
CA LEU A 382 7.30 6.39 -6.92
C LEU A 382 5.91 6.97 -7.15
N GLY A 383 5.39 6.86 -8.38
CA GLY A 383 4.05 7.30 -8.72
C GLY A 383 2.98 6.55 -7.92
N ALA A 384 3.04 5.22 -7.90
CA ALA A 384 2.05 4.41 -7.19
C ALA A 384 2.05 4.68 -5.69
N VAL A 385 3.22 4.67 -5.04
CA VAL A 385 3.32 4.79 -3.58
C VAL A 385 3.06 6.22 -3.10
N PHE A 386 3.66 7.23 -3.73
CA PHE A 386 3.54 8.60 -3.24
C PHE A 386 2.16 9.18 -3.48
N PHE A 387 1.63 9.01 -4.68
CA PHE A 387 0.33 9.58 -5.02
C PHE A 387 -0.85 8.85 -4.37
N GLY A 388 -0.66 7.65 -3.85
CA GLY A 388 -1.64 7.00 -2.98
C GLY A 388 -2.04 7.86 -1.77
N ALA A 389 -1.16 8.78 -1.33
CA ALA A 389 -1.44 9.75 -0.29
C ALA A 389 -2.29 10.95 -0.73
N MET A 390 -2.57 11.14 -2.04
CA MET A 390 -3.26 12.33 -2.53
C MET A 390 -4.75 12.37 -2.16
N THR A 391 -5.36 11.22 -1.88
CA THR A 391 -6.75 11.12 -1.44
C THR A 391 -6.93 10.08 -0.34
N TYR A 392 -8.09 10.07 0.30
CA TYR A 392 -8.40 9.05 1.31
C TYR A 392 -8.61 7.65 0.72
N ILE A 393 -8.94 7.55 -0.57
CA ILE A 393 -9.24 6.28 -1.24
C ILE A 393 -8.05 5.73 -2.04
N GLY A 394 -6.99 6.50 -2.23
CA GLY A 394 -5.82 6.09 -3.01
C GLY A 394 -5.06 4.91 -2.39
N ASN A 395 -5.14 4.73 -1.07
CA ASN A 395 -4.55 3.57 -0.39
C ASN A 395 -5.42 3.15 0.81
N GLY A 396 -5.61 1.86 1.01
CA GLY A 396 -6.45 1.31 2.09
C GLY A 396 -6.18 1.86 3.49
N PRO A 397 -4.94 1.96 3.96
CA PRO A 397 -4.63 2.52 5.28
C PRO A 397 -5.04 3.99 5.46
N ASN A 398 -5.21 4.78 4.40
CA ASN A 398 -5.62 6.19 4.51
C ASN A 398 -7.02 6.32 5.12
N PHE A 399 -7.96 5.55 4.58
CA PHE A 399 -9.35 5.55 5.06
C PHE A 399 -9.45 5.00 6.48
N MET A 400 -8.68 3.96 6.80
CA MET A 400 -8.61 3.39 8.15
C MET A 400 -8.09 4.42 9.17
N VAL A 401 -7.02 5.14 8.85
CA VAL A 401 -6.46 6.20 9.72
C VAL A 401 -7.48 7.32 9.93
N LYS A 402 -8.16 7.75 8.86
CA LYS A 402 -9.24 8.74 8.93
C LYS A 402 -10.35 8.27 9.87
N ALA A 403 -10.87 7.05 9.70
CA ALA A 403 -11.94 6.49 10.51
C ALA A 403 -11.56 6.42 12.00
N ILE A 404 -10.34 5.94 12.32
CA ILE A 404 -9.84 5.88 13.71
C ILE A 404 -9.71 7.29 14.33
N ALA A 405 -9.30 8.28 13.54
CA ALA A 405 -9.21 9.67 14.00
C ALA A 405 -10.60 10.27 14.28
N GLU A 406 -11.58 9.99 13.42
CA GLU A 406 -12.97 10.43 13.60
C GLU A 406 -13.65 9.75 14.81
N GLU A 407 -13.42 8.44 15.00
CA GLU A 407 -13.83 7.73 16.22
C GLU A 407 -13.25 8.37 17.50
N SER A 408 -12.06 8.95 17.40
CA SER A 408 -11.39 9.66 18.50
C SER A 408 -11.84 11.12 18.64
N GLY A 409 -12.88 11.54 17.92
CA GLY A 409 -13.49 12.87 17.99
C GLY A 409 -12.80 13.96 17.17
N ILE A 410 -11.87 13.61 16.27
CA ILE A 410 -11.21 14.57 15.38
C ILE A 410 -12.04 14.76 14.11
N LYS A 411 -12.50 15.99 13.86
CA LYS A 411 -13.18 16.32 12.61
C LYS A 411 -12.16 16.37 11.46
N MET A 412 -12.08 15.30 10.71
CA MET A 412 -11.23 15.24 9.54
C MET A 412 -11.82 16.05 8.36
N PRO A 413 -10.99 16.62 7.48
CA PRO A 413 -11.45 17.28 6.27
C PRO A 413 -12.29 16.32 5.40
N SER A 414 -13.26 16.87 4.68
CA SER A 414 -13.95 16.10 3.63
C SER A 414 -12.97 15.64 2.55
N PHE A 415 -13.38 14.70 1.70
CA PHE A 415 -12.56 14.19 0.60
C PHE A 415 -11.91 15.32 -0.24
N PHE A 416 -12.72 16.26 -0.72
CA PHE A 416 -12.21 17.41 -1.47
C PHE A 416 -11.43 18.39 -0.59
N GLY A 417 -11.82 18.53 0.68
CA GLY A 417 -11.09 19.35 1.65
C GLY A 417 -9.67 18.85 1.88
N TYR A 418 -9.47 17.53 1.98
CA TYR A 418 -8.17 16.90 2.05
C TYR A 418 -7.36 17.17 0.79
N MET A 419 -7.94 16.90 -0.39
CA MET A 419 -7.28 17.03 -1.67
C MET A 419 -6.83 18.47 -1.94
N PHE A 420 -7.74 19.46 -1.82
CA PHE A 420 -7.44 20.85 -2.20
C PHE A 420 -6.63 21.61 -1.13
N ARG A 421 -6.77 21.29 0.17
CA ARG A 421 -6.11 22.06 1.23
C ARG A 421 -4.81 21.45 1.73
N PHE A 422 -4.60 20.16 1.49
CA PHE A 422 -3.40 19.45 1.92
C PHE A 422 -2.64 18.84 0.74
N SER A 423 -3.28 17.97 -0.04
CA SER A 423 -2.55 17.19 -1.06
C SER A 423 -1.97 18.07 -2.17
N LEU A 424 -2.77 18.99 -2.75
CA LEU A 424 -2.30 19.86 -3.82
C LEU A 424 -1.33 20.95 -3.32
N ILE A 425 -1.45 21.38 -2.04
CA ILE A 425 -0.62 22.45 -1.50
C ILE A 425 0.70 21.92 -0.90
N VAL A 426 0.67 20.75 -0.26
CA VAL A 426 1.82 20.21 0.47
C VAL A 426 2.45 19.04 -0.28
N LEU A 427 1.65 18.03 -0.67
CA LEU A 427 2.21 16.81 -1.25
C LEU A 427 2.66 17.01 -2.70
N LEU A 428 1.81 17.60 -3.53
CA LEU A 428 2.11 17.74 -4.97
C LEU A 428 3.40 18.53 -5.24
N PRO A 429 3.71 19.67 -4.58
CA PRO A 429 4.99 20.34 -4.77
C PRO A 429 6.21 19.48 -4.41
N VAL A 430 6.11 18.68 -3.34
CA VAL A 430 7.18 17.75 -2.96
C VAL A 430 7.34 16.66 -4.03
N TYR A 431 6.24 16.12 -4.56
CA TYR A 431 6.27 15.08 -5.59
C TYR A 431 6.79 15.59 -6.95
N ILE A 432 6.47 16.84 -7.29
CA ILE A 432 7.06 17.53 -8.47
C ILE A 432 8.57 17.67 -8.28
N LEU A 433 9.02 18.08 -7.10
CA LEU A 433 10.47 18.20 -6.81
C LEU A 433 11.17 16.85 -6.94
N VAL A 434 10.57 15.76 -6.46
CA VAL A 434 11.11 14.41 -6.63
C VAL A 434 11.25 14.05 -8.10
N GLN A 435 10.24 14.31 -8.92
CA GLN A 435 10.27 14.04 -10.35
C GLN A 435 11.39 14.84 -11.04
N LEU A 436 11.53 16.12 -10.72
CA LEU A 436 12.55 16.98 -11.34
C LEU A 436 13.99 16.58 -10.97
N ILE A 437 14.20 15.95 -9.82
CA ILE A 437 15.55 15.59 -9.34
C ILE A 437 15.95 14.16 -9.76
N PHE A 438 14.98 13.21 -9.78
CA PHE A 438 15.31 11.79 -9.89
C PHE A 438 14.78 11.11 -11.15
N LEU A 439 13.85 11.73 -11.88
CA LEU A 439 13.19 11.18 -13.06
C LEU A 439 13.29 12.13 -14.27
#